data_0a966c6b9663179bf2e17d925e75e7ac
#
_entry.id   0a966c6b9663179bf2e17d925e75e7ac
#
_cell.length_a   1.000
_cell.length_b   1.000
_cell.length_c   1.000
_cell.angle_alpha   90.00
_cell.angle_beta   90.00
_cell.angle_gamma   90.00
#
_symmetry.space_group_name_H-M   'P 1'
#
loop_
_entity.id
_entity.type
_entity.pdbx_description
1 polymer ?
#
loop_
_entity_poly.entity_id
_entity_poly.type
_entity_poly.pdbx_seq_one_letter_code
_entity_poly.pdbx_strand_id
1 'polypeptide(L)'
;NLNIASSNSSIITDIVNVEAGGVLEIENDASLVQINNVTNTGNIVYKRTAPSIRGFDYVYWSSPVVNQNIGTIYTSPVSGLKYQWNPTVANGNGGQGNWETASGNMQRAKGYIVSGSSNYSMPATNINATFTGVPHNGNIPFTISRGSYTGVPYNGTNGIQITNINDNYNLIGNPYPSAIDAEEFLAANTYHATTNPTGVIYGNVKLWTHGYQPAAIVNPFYGSFAYNYNANDYVTLNYLGASDPIGASNIIKSGQAFLVQMIDGTAGSGTINFSNGMR
;
A
#
# COMPACT_ATOMS: atom_id res chain seq x y z
N ASN A 1 25.20 -16.46 -6.98
CA ASN A 1 24.44 -15.66 -6.01
C ASN A 1 24.78 -14.19 -6.22
N LEU A 2 23.78 -13.36 -6.28
CA LEU A 2 23.89 -11.91 -6.39
C LEU A 2 23.10 -11.27 -5.25
N ASN A 3 23.67 -10.22 -4.65
CA ASN A 3 23.01 -9.44 -3.59
C ASN A 3 23.05 -7.96 -3.98
N ILE A 4 21.91 -7.30 -3.91
CA ILE A 4 21.80 -5.84 -3.98
C ILE A 4 21.74 -5.36 -2.54
N ALA A 5 22.86 -4.80 -2.07
CA ALA A 5 23.01 -4.35 -0.69
C ALA A 5 22.06 -3.19 -0.36
N SER A 6 21.74 -3.05 0.92
CA SER A 6 20.83 -2.00 1.44
C SER A 6 21.21 -0.62 0.92
N SER A 7 20.20 0.17 0.60
CA SER A 7 20.32 1.53 0.05
C SER A 7 21.06 1.65 -1.30
N ASN A 8 21.24 0.53 -2.00
CA ASN A 8 21.78 0.51 -3.36
C ASN A 8 20.69 0.23 -4.39
N SER A 9 20.99 0.56 -5.64
CA SER A 9 20.09 0.27 -6.77
C SER A 9 20.87 -0.46 -7.86
N SER A 10 20.22 -1.46 -8.46
CA SER A 10 20.68 -2.08 -9.70
C SER A 10 19.71 -1.72 -10.82
N ILE A 11 20.24 -1.19 -11.91
CA ILE A 11 19.46 -0.84 -13.10
C ILE A 11 19.70 -1.90 -14.16
N ILE A 12 18.63 -2.55 -14.60
CA ILE A 12 18.64 -3.62 -15.60
C ILE A 12 17.83 -3.14 -16.81
N THR A 13 18.42 -3.21 -17.97
CA THR A 13 17.74 -2.77 -19.19
C THR A 13 16.60 -3.72 -19.55
N ASP A 14 16.83 -5.01 -19.39
CA ASP A 14 15.97 -6.07 -19.93
C ASP A 14 15.53 -7.09 -18.87
N ILE A 15 15.43 -8.35 -19.22
CA ILE A 15 14.91 -9.43 -18.38
C ILE A 15 15.78 -9.68 -17.14
N VAL A 16 15.13 -9.95 -16.02
CA VAL A 16 15.73 -10.62 -14.87
C VAL A 16 15.36 -12.09 -14.91
N ASN A 17 16.39 -12.93 -15.11
CA ASN A 17 16.27 -14.38 -15.13
C ASN A 17 17.10 -14.97 -13.98
N VAL A 18 16.41 -15.57 -13.00
CA VAL A 18 17.06 -16.31 -11.91
C VAL A 18 16.91 -17.79 -12.19
N GLU A 19 17.97 -18.42 -12.63
CA GLU A 19 18.02 -19.83 -12.99
C GLU A 19 17.89 -20.75 -11.76
N ALA A 20 17.57 -22.01 -11.98
CA ALA A 20 17.46 -23.02 -10.93
C ALA A 20 18.78 -23.10 -10.12
N GLY A 21 18.69 -22.97 -8.81
CA GLY A 21 19.84 -22.92 -7.90
C GLY A 21 20.50 -21.54 -7.79
N GLY A 22 20.10 -20.55 -8.62
CA GLY A 22 20.50 -19.16 -8.49
C GLY A 22 19.77 -18.47 -7.33
N VAL A 23 20.42 -17.45 -6.76
CA VAL A 23 19.82 -16.60 -5.72
C VAL A 23 20.11 -15.14 -6.09
N LEU A 24 19.05 -14.34 -6.18
CA LEU A 24 19.11 -12.89 -6.23
C LEU A 24 18.41 -12.34 -4.99
N GLU A 25 19.17 -11.80 -4.08
CA GLU A 25 18.69 -11.14 -2.87
C GLU A 25 18.70 -9.63 -3.04
N ILE A 26 17.65 -8.97 -2.56
CA ILE A 26 17.52 -7.52 -2.54
C ILE A 26 17.27 -7.14 -1.08
N GLU A 27 18.20 -6.41 -0.51
CA GLU A 27 18.17 -6.03 0.91
C GLU A 27 17.19 -4.86 1.16
N ASN A 28 16.92 -4.59 2.43
CA ASN A 28 16.02 -3.50 2.82
C ASN A 28 16.48 -2.16 2.23
N ASP A 29 15.52 -1.40 1.71
CA ASP A 29 15.73 -0.11 1.03
C ASP A 29 16.63 -0.17 -0.22
N ALA A 30 16.91 -1.36 -0.74
CA ALA A 30 17.54 -1.52 -2.05
C ALA A 30 16.49 -1.53 -3.17
N SER A 31 16.92 -1.30 -4.42
CA SER A 31 16.03 -1.26 -5.58
C SER A 31 16.58 -2.08 -6.74
N LEU A 32 15.71 -2.90 -7.33
CA LEU A 32 15.91 -3.52 -8.63
C LEU A 32 15.06 -2.78 -9.64
N VAL A 33 15.66 -1.90 -10.44
CA VAL A 33 14.98 -1.07 -11.44
C VAL A 33 15.13 -1.71 -12.82
N GLN A 34 14.02 -1.88 -13.54
CA GLN A 34 14.02 -2.37 -14.92
C GLN A 34 13.49 -1.31 -15.87
N ILE A 35 14.11 -1.20 -17.05
CA ILE A 35 13.75 -0.22 -18.06
C ILE A 35 12.66 -0.77 -18.99
N ASN A 36 12.90 -1.94 -19.58
CA ASN A 36 11.99 -2.52 -20.58
C ASN A 36 10.84 -3.29 -19.95
N ASN A 37 9.67 -3.25 -20.62
CA ASN A 37 8.48 -4.03 -20.28
C ASN A 37 8.65 -5.49 -20.74
N VAL A 38 9.36 -6.28 -19.97
CA VAL A 38 9.63 -7.69 -20.27
C VAL A 38 9.19 -8.58 -19.12
N THR A 39 8.89 -9.83 -19.42
CA THR A 39 8.51 -10.82 -18.40
C THR A 39 9.74 -11.40 -17.75
N ASN A 40 9.82 -11.32 -16.43
CA ASN A 40 10.87 -11.93 -15.64
C ASN A 40 10.62 -13.41 -15.39
N THR A 41 11.69 -14.15 -15.05
CA THR A 41 11.64 -15.57 -14.70
C THR A 41 12.52 -15.86 -13.46
N GLY A 42 12.15 -16.92 -12.72
CA GLY A 42 12.82 -17.30 -11.49
C GLY A 42 12.52 -16.36 -10.31
N ASN A 43 12.78 -16.84 -9.11
CA ASN A 43 12.43 -16.15 -7.88
C ASN A 43 13.58 -15.27 -7.38
N ILE A 44 13.25 -14.09 -6.94
CA ILE A 44 14.09 -13.25 -6.09
C ILE A 44 13.68 -13.38 -4.62
N VAL A 45 14.56 -12.94 -3.73
CA VAL A 45 14.26 -12.74 -2.30
C VAL A 45 14.39 -11.26 -1.99
N TYR A 46 13.27 -10.60 -1.71
CA TYR A 46 13.23 -9.17 -1.37
C TYR A 46 12.97 -9.01 0.13
N LYS A 47 13.90 -8.37 0.83
CA LYS A 47 13.85 -8.17 2.28
C LYS A 47 13.42 -6.74 2.62
N ARG A 48 12.53 -6.61 3.58
CA ARG A 48 12.05 -5.32 4.07
C ARG A 48 12.08 -5.31 5.60
N THR A 49 12.40 -4.16 6.17
CA THR A 49 12.32 -3.92 7.61
C THR A 49 11.34 -2.79 7.88
N ALA A 50 10.33 -3.06 8.70
CA ALA A 50 9.48 -2.04 9.29
C ALA A 50 10.05 -1.69 10.67
N PRO A 51 10.55 -0.46 10.89
CA PRO A 51 11.21 -0.09 12.14
C PRO A 51 10.19 0.25 13.23
N SER A 52 10.56 0.05 14.49
CA SER A 52 9.86 0.55 15.67
C SER A 52 8.38 0.15 15.78
N ILE A 53 8.03 -1.05 15.34
CA ILE A 53 6.66 -1.58 15.42
C ILE A 53 6.35 -1.97 16.87
N ARG A 54 5.26 -1.42 17.39
CA ARG A 54 4.71 -1.71 18.72
C ARG A 54 3.60 -2.76 18.64
N GLY A 55 3.15 -3.25 19.77
CA GLY A 55 1.96 -4.10 19.81
C GLY A 55 0.75 -3.41 19.17
N PHE A 56 0.03 -4.14 18.34
CA PHE A 56 -1.12 -3.67 17.53
C PHE A 56 -0.82 -2.64 16.44
N ASP A 57 0.41 -2.16 16.26
CA ASP A 57 0.75 -1.36 15.09
C ASP A 57 0.54 -2.18 13.82
N TYR A 58 0.01 -1.54 12.77
CA TYR A 58 -0.09 -2.11 11.44
C TYR A 58 1.00 -1.59 10.53
N VAL A 59 1.50 -2.47 9.69
CA VAL A 59 2.35 -2.11 8.55
C VAL A 59 1.54 -2.31 7.27
N TYR A 60 1.62 -1.35 6.37
CA TYR A 60 0.93 -1.36 5.10
C TYR A 60 1.82 -1.97 4.02
N TRP A 61 1.49 -3.18 3.58
CA TRP A 61 2.26 -3.96 2.62
C TRP A 61 1.58 -4.12 1.28
N SER A 62 2.37 -4.20 0.23
CA SER A 62 2.04 -4.73 -1.10
C SER A 62 3.11 -5.73 -1.51
N SER A 63 2.86 -6.60 -2.48
CA SER A 63 3.86 -7.56 -2.93
C SER A 63 4.64 -7.05 -4.13
N PRO A 64 5.98 -7.04 -4.08
CA PRO A 64 6.83 -6.75 -5.23
C PRO A 64 7.06 -7.98 -6.12
N VAL A 65 6.49 -9.11 -5.76
CA VAL A 65 6.69 -10.41 -6.44
C VAL A 65 5.38 -11.16 -6.66
N VAL A 66 5.36 -12.05 -7.62
CA VAL A 66 4.21 -12.91 -7.95
C VAL A 66 4.01 -13.97 -6.86
N ASN A 67 2.75 -14.27 -6.56
CA ASN A 67 2.31 -15.38 -5.68
C ASN A 67 2.82 -15.32 -4.23
N GLN A 68 3.23 -14.16 -3.73
CA GLN A 68 3.56 -14.02 -2.32
C GLN A 68 2.35 -14.32 -1.42
N ASN A 69 2.48 -15.29 -0.55
CA ASN A 69 1.44 -15.56 0.45
C ASN A 69 1.55 -14.55 1.61
N ILE A 70 0.43 -13.91 1.97
CA ILE A 70 0.42 -12.91 3.05
C ILE A 70 0.74 -13.51 4.42
N GLY A 71 0.49 -14.83 4.59
CA GLY A 71 0.80 -15.55 5.82
C GLY A 71 2.28 -15.78 6.07
N THR A 72 3.13 -15.62 5.05
CA THR A 72 4.55 -15.95 5.11
C THR A 72 5.48 -14.76 4.96
N ILE A 73 4.95 -13.53 4.94
CA ILE A 73 5.81 -12.34 4.78
C ILE A 73 6.70 -12.07 5.99
N TYR A 74 6.27 -12.47 7.19
CA TYR A 74 7.08 -12.34 8.40
C TYR A 74 7.76 -13.67 8.75
N THR A 75 9.06 -13.60 9.04
CA THR A 75 9.92 -14.76 9.32
C THR A 75 9.90 -15.20 10.79
N SER A 76 9.38 -14.39 11.70
CA SER A 76 9.27 -14.68 13.13
C SER A 76 7.80 -14.85 13.54
N PRO A 77 7.48 -15.49 14.67
CA PRO A 77 6.11 -15.84 15.07
C PRO A 77 5.24 -14.63 15.43
N VAL A 78 5.25 -13.64 14.59
CA VAL A 78 4.29 -12.55 14.64
C VAL A 78 3.04 -13.07 13.96
N SER A 79 2.16 -13.70 14.73
CA SER A 79 0.82 -14.06 14.25
C SER A 79 -0.04 -12.81 14.16
N GLY A 80 0.33 -11.91 13.23
CA GLY A 80 -0.37 -10.66 13.06
C GLY A 80 -1.73 -10.84 12.42
N LEU A 81 -2.68 -10.01 12.82
CA LEU A 81 -3.93 -9.83 12.12
C LEU A 81 -3.64 -9.28 10.72
N LYS A 82 -4.36 -9.78 9.72
CA LYS A 82 -4.16 -9.45 8.31
C LYS A 82 -5.48 -9.03 7.70
N TYR A 83 -5.50 -7.84 7.11
CA TYR A 83 -6.70 -7.33 6.47
C TYR A 83 -6.40 -6.74 5.10
N GLN A 84 -7.43 -6.71 4.27
CA GLN A 84 -7.52 -5.98 3.03
C GLN A 84 -8.67 -4.98 3.11
N TRP A 85 -8.56 -3.89 2.39
CA TRP A 85 -9.62 -2.93 2.26
C TRP A 85 -10.56 -3.30 1.11
N ASN A 86 -11.85 -3.33 1.37
CA ASN A 86 -12.89 -3.48 0.35
C ASN A 86 -13.74 -2.19 0.29
N PRO A 87 -13.59 -1.36 -0.75
CA PRO A 87 -14.27 -0.06 -0.84
C PRO A 87 -15.78 -0.17 -1.06
N THR A 88 -16.30 -1.35 -1.41
CA THR A 88 -17.72 -1.55 -1.78
C THR A 88 -18.54 -2.26 -0.70
N VAL A 89 -17.91 -2.72 0.37
CA VAL A 89 -18.60 -3.35 1.50
C VAL A 89 -19.14 -2.29 2.45
N ALA A 90 -20.38 -2.45 2.87
CA ALA A 90 -21.02 -1.54 3.81
C ALA A 90 -20.25 -1.46 5.13
N ASN A 91 -20.16 -0.27 5.70
CA ASN A 91 -19.60 -0.03 7.02
C ASN A 91 -20.68 0.36 8.04
N GLY A 92 -20.29 0.46 9.31
CA GLY A 92 -21.22 0.78 10.39
C GLY A 92 -21.81 2.20 10.35
N ASN A 93 -21.27 3.10 9.53
CA ASN A 93 -21.69 4.48 9.39
C ASN A 93 -22.76 4.69 8.31
N GLY A 94 -23.14 3.63 7.59
CA GLY A 94 -24.09 3.70 6.48
C GLY A 94 -23.47 4.10 5.14
N GLY A 95 -22.15 4.22 5.07
CA GLY A 95 -21.36 4.33 3.84
C GLY A 95 -20.79 2.97 3.43
N GLN A 96 -19.79 3.01 2.56
CA GLN A 96 -19.04 1.85 2.10
C GLN A 96 -17.55 2.01 2.37
N GLY A 97 -16.84 0.89 2.35
CA GLY A 97 -15.45 0.76 2.70
C GLY A 97 -15.29 0.13 4.08
N ASN A 98 -14.75 -1.09 4.09
CA ASN A 98 -14.52 -1.84 5.33
C ASN A 98 -13.31 -2.76 5.19
N TRP A 99 -12.75 -3.11 6.34
CA TRP A 99 -11.68 -4.09 6.44
C TRP A 99 -12.24 -5.50 6.43
N GLU A 100 -11.65 -6.36 5.60
CA GLU A 100 -11.94 -7.78 5.53
C GLU A 100 -10.68 -8.58 5.85
N THR A 101 -10.82 -9.73 6.51
CA THR A 101 -9.68 -10.61 6.76
C THR A 101 -9.02 -11.02 5.45
N ALA A 102 -7.70 -10.90 5.39
CA ALA A 102 -6.91 -11.28 4.23
C ALA A 102 -6.19 -12.62 4.45
N SER A 103 -6.18 -13.46 3.42
CA SER A 103 -5.48 -14.75 3.39
C SER A 103 -5.05 -15.13 1.98
N GLY A 104 -4.17 -16.10 1.85
CA GLY A 104 -3.69 -16.58 0.55
C GLY A 104 -2.68 -15.65 -0.12
N ASN A 105 -2.63 -15.69 -1.44
CA ASN A 105 -1.67 -14.91 -2.21
C ASN A 105 -2.08 -13.44 -2.33
N MET A 106 -1.13 -12.56 -2.13
CA MET A 106 -1.30 -11.12 -2.31
C MET A 106 -1.50 -10.81 -3.80
N GLN A 107 -2.53 -10.04 -4.10
CA GLN A 107 -2.77 -9.55 -5.46
C GLN A 107 -1.76 -8.44 -5.82
N ARG A 108 -1.32 -8.44 -7.06
CA ARG A 108 -0.42 -7.41 -7.60
C ARG A 108 -1.06 -6.03 -7.49
N ALA A 109 -0.29 -5.03 -7.02
CA ALA A 109 -0.71 -3.65 -6.80
C ALA A 109 -1.82 -3.43 -5.75
N LYS A 110 -2.29 -4.47 -5.07
CA LYS A 110 -3.23 -4.35 -3.95
C LYS A 110 -2.48 -4.15 -2.64
N GLY A 111 -3.01 -3.28 -1.79
CA GLY A 111 -2.51 -3.06 -0.44
C GLY A 111 -3.18 -3.96 0.59
N TYR A 112 -2.43 -4.26 1.64
CA TYR A 112 -2.83 -5.06 2.80
C TYR A 112 -2.28 -4.42 4.07
N ILE A 113 -2.97 -4.60 5.19
CA ILE A 113 -2.42 -4.26 6.50
C ILE A 113 -2.13 -5.54 7.28
N VAL A 114 -0.97 -5.57 7.90
CA VAL A 114 -0.53 -6.71 8.71
C VAL A 114 -0.02 -6.18 10.04
N SER A 115 -0.59 -6.63 11.15
CA SER A 115 -0.12 -6.21 12.47
C SER A 115 1.22 -6.85 12.81
N GLY A 116 2.02 -6.15 13.55
CA GLY A 116 3.30 -6.67 14.05
C GLY A 116 3.09 -7.74 15.11
N SER A 117 2.28 -7.47 16.12
CA SER A 117 1.99 -8.37 17.23
C SER A 117 0.59 -8.10 17.78
N SER A 118 -0.05 -9.11 18.33
CA SER A 118 -1.27 -8.96 19.12
C SER A 118 -0.98 -8.67 20.61
N ASN A 119 0.27 -8.57 21.01
CA ASN A 119 0.65 -8.25 22.39
C ASN A 119 0.89 -6.75 22.56
N TYR A 120 -0.05 -6.07 23.18
CA TYR A 120 0.03 -4.62 23.43
C TYR A 120 1.22 -4.21 24.31
N SER A 121 1.68 -5.09 25.20
CA SER A 121 2.84 -4.84 26.07
C SER A 121 4.18 -4.99 25.37
N MET A 122 4.21 -5.38 24.10
CA MET A 122 5.44 -5.56 23.36
C MET A 122 6.11 -4.19 23.10
N PRO A 123 7.39 -4.03 23.49
CA PRO A 123 8.12 -2.81 23.19
C PRO A 123 8.30 -2.64 21.68
N ALA A 124 8.54 -1.41 21.23
CA ALA A 124 8.82 -1.13 19.83
C ALA A 124 10.03 -1.94 19.34
N THR A 125 9.86 -2.67 18.25
CA THR A 125 10.91 -3.52 17.67
C THR A 125 10.86 -3.48 16.14
N ASN A 126 11.95 -3.82 15.49
CA ASN A 126 11.98 -3.94 14.04
C ASN A 126 11.36 -5.28 13.61
N ILE A 127 10.47 -5.22 12.64
CA ILE A 127 9.87 -6.41 12.04
C ILE A 127 10.41 -6.59 10.62
N ASN A 128 10.94 -7.78 10.34
CA ASN A 128 11.46 -8.12 9.03
C ASN A 128 10.38 -8.86 8.22
N ALA A 129 10.15 -8.37 7.02
CA ALA A 129 9.30 -8.99 6.00
C ALA A 129 10.16 -9.51 4.85
N THR A 130 9.82 -10.70 4.35
CA THR A 130 10.49 -11.30 3.20
C THR A 130 9.46 -11.66 2.14
N PHE A 131 9.74 -11.24 0.92
CA PHE A 131 8.94 -11.53 -0.26
C PHE A 131 9.74 -12.40 -1.22
N THR A 132 9.19 -13.56 -1.58
CA THR A 132 9.87 -14.52 -2.46
C THR A 132 8.98 -14.87 -3.64
N GLY A 133 9.48 -14.65 -4.85
CA GLY A 133 8.75 -14.94 -6.09
C GLY A 133 9.37 -14.24 -7.29
N VAL A 134 8.73 -14.39 -8.45
CA VAL A 134 9.15 -13.70 -9.67
C VAL A 134 8.90 -12.20 -9.52
N PRO A 135 9.90 -11.32 -9.73
CA PRO A 135 9.72 -9.89 -9.55
C PRO A 135 8.75 -9.31 -10.58
N HIS A 136 7.85 -8.44 -10.12
CA HIS A 136 6.97 -7.70 -11.00
C HIS A 136 7.73 -6.66 -11.82
N ASN A 137 7.33 -6.51 -13.07
CA ASN A 137 7.90 -5.56 -14.02
C ASN A 137 6.84 -5.12 -15.04
N GLY A 138 7.14 -4.04 -15.75
CA GLY A 138 6.33 -3.54 -16.86
C GLY A 138 5.11 -2.72 -16.41
N ASN A 139 4.20 -2.51 -17.35
CA ASN A 139 2.95 -1.80 -17.08
C ASN A 139 1.99 -2.68 -16.28
N ILE A 140 1.50 -2.15 -15.16
CA ILE A 140 0.64 -2.86 -14.24
C ILE A 140 -0.64 -2.05 -14.02
N PRO A 141 -1.72 -2.36 -14.78
CA PRO A 141 -3.03 -1.81 -14.49
C PRO A 141 -3.63 -2.45 -13.25
N PHE A 142 -4.33 -1.65 -12.45
CA PHE A 142 -5.07 -2.13 -11.28
C PHE A 142 -6.42 -1.41 -11.18
N THR A 143 -7.49 -2.18 -10.99
CA THR A 143 -8.84 -1.63 -10.86
C THR A 143 -9.09 -1.19 -9.43
N ILE A 144 -9.46 0.08 -9.25
CA ILE A 144 -10.01 0.62 -8.02
C ILE A 144 -11.53 0.77 -8.13
N SER A 145 -12.20 0.77 -6.99
CA SER A 145 -13.65 0.86 -6.95
C SER A 145 -14.09 2.06 -6.12
N ARG A 146 -15.24 2.61 -6.53
CA ARG A 146 -15.92 3.65 -5.77
C ARG A 146 -16.71 3.02 -4.64
N GLY A 147 -16.77 3.70 -3.51
CA GLY A 147 -17.77 3.49 -2.48
C GLY A 147 -19.14 4.04 -2.88
N SER A 148 -19.95 4.40 -1.93
CA SER A 148 -21.32 4.88 -2.17
C SER A 148 -21.43 6.37 -2.49
N TYR A 149 -20.40 7.17 -2.16
CA TYR A 149 -20.44 8.61 -2.38
C TYR A 149 -20.14 8.97 -3.85
N THR A 150 -21.07 9.74 -4.46
CA THR A 150 -20.99 10.10 -5.88
C THR A 150 -20.74 11.60 -6.13
N GLY A 151 -20.45 12.36 -5.07
CA GLY A 151 -20.27 13.81 -5.11
C GLY A 151 -21.36 14.58 -4.38
N VAL A 152 -22.44 13.90 -3.98
CA VAL A 152 -23.55 14.49 -3.20
C VAL A 152 -23.60 13.85 -1.82
N PRO A 153 -23.43 14.62 -0.72
CA PRO A 153 -23.54 14.09 0.63
C PRO A 153 -24.92 13.48 0.89
N TYR A 154 -24.93 12.36 1.62
CA TYR A 154 -26.16 11.70 2.04
C TYR A 154 -26.11 11.29 3.51
N ASN A 155 -27.27 11.08 4.12
CA ASN A 155 -27.35 10.67 5.51
C ASN A 155 -27.06 9.18 5.64
N GLY A 156 -26.02 8.86 6.38
CA GLY A 156 -25.69 7.51 6.81
C GLY A 156 -26.46 7.12 8.07
N THR A 157 -25.92 6.17 8.82
CA THR A 157 -26.51 5.66 10.06
C THR A 157 -26.22 6.62 11.22
N ASN A 158 -27.12 6.69 12.20
CA ASN A 158 -26.96 7.48 13.44
C ASN A 158 -26.67 8.97 13.21
N GLY A 159 -27.18 9.56 12.13
CA GLY A 159 -27.01 10.97 11.82
C GLY A 159 -25.61 11.31 11.25
N ILE A 160 -24.80 10.32 10.95
CA ILE A 160 -23.51 10.54 10.30
C ILE A 160 -23.74 10.88 8.83
N GLN A 161 -23.20 12.00 8.39
CA GLN A 161 -23.22 12.38 6.98
C GLN A 161 -22.07 11.73 6.24
N ILE A 162 -22.36 11.01 5.15
CA ILE A 162 -21.38 10.42 4.25
C ILE A 162 -20.98 11.44 3.20
N THR A 163 -19.70 11.68 3.09
CA THR A 163 -19.05 12.64 2.18
C THR A 163 -17.80 12.02 1.56
N ASN A 164 -17.10 12.75 0.72
CA ASN A 164 -15.80 12.36 0.19
C ASN A 164 -14.72 12.09 1.26
N ILE A 165 -14.92 12.57 2.49
CA ILE A 165 -13.97 12.36 3.59
C ILE A 165 -14.06 10.93 4.13
N ASN A 166 -15.22 10.31 4.05
CA ASN A 166 -15.51 9.00 4.65
C ASN A 166 -15.62 7.86 3.63
N ASP A 167 -15.50 8.13 2.34
CA ASP A 167 -15.79 7.12 1.30
C ASP A 167 -14.80 7.21 0.13
N ASN A 168 -14.91 6.29 -0.83
CA ASN A 168 -14.13 6.23 -2.07
C ASN A 168 -12.63 5.93 -1.92
N TYR A 169 -12.17 5.56 -0.73
CA TYR A 169 -10.78 5.15 -0.51
C TYR A 169 -10.51 3.74 -1.05
N ASN A 170 -9.31 3.57 -1.61
CA ASN A 170 -8.77 2.28 -2.03
C ASN A 170 -7.37 2.11 -1.46
N LEU A 171 -7.07 0.94 -0.91
CA LEU A 171 -5.75 0.58 -0.45
C LEU A 171 -5.02 -0.16 -1.57
N ILE A 172 -4.05 0.49 -2.14
CA ILE A 172 -3.21 -0.01 -3.23
C ILE A 172 -1.75 -0.07 -2.78
N GLY A 173 -0.83 -0.50 -3.62
CA GLY A 173 0.57 -0.46 -3.23
C GLY A 173 1.54 -0.61 -4.37
N ASN A 174 2.76 -0.17 -4.13
CA ASN A 174 3.85 -0.26 -5.08
C ASN A 174 4.16 -1.74 -5.39
N PRO A 175 3.94 -2.17 -6.65
CA PRO A 175 4.11 -3.56 -7.02
C PRO A 175 5.53 -3.94 -7.41
N TYR A 176 6.46 -2.99 -7.46
CA TYR A 176 7.81 -3.24 -7.98
C TYR A 176 8.83 -3.53 -6.88
N PRO A 177 9.89 -4.31 -7.19
CA PRO A 177 11.03 -4.50 -6.30
C PRO A 177 11.99 -3.29 -6.33
N SER A 178 11.44 -2.11 -6.44
CA SER A 178 12.09 -0.79 -6.39
C SER A 178 11.16 0.23 -5.79
N ALA A 179 11.68 1.33 -5.31
CA ALA A 179 10.87 2.50 -5.03
C ALA A 179 10.24 3.07 -6.31
N ILE A 180 9.15 3.82 -6.16
CA ILE A 180 8.55 4.64 -7.22
C ILE A 180 8.44 6.08 -6.75
N ASP A 181 8.46 6.99 -7.71
CA ASP A 181 8.20 8.40 -7.49
C ASP A 181 6.67 8.64 -7.39
N ALA A 182 6.24 9.29 -6.30
CA ALA A 182 4.84 9.58 -6.06
C ALA A 182 4.29 10.66 -7.02
N GLU A 183 5.12 11.59 -7.48
CA GLU A 183 4.71 12.60 -8.44
C GLU A 183 4.44 11.98 -9.81
N GLU A 184 5.31 11.07 -10.26
CA GLU A 184 5.10 10.33 -11.51
C GLU A 184 3.85 9.43 -11.43
N PHE A 185 3.63 8.79 -10.28
CA PHE A 185 2.40 8.02 -10.04
C PHE A 185 1.16 8.91 -10.09
N LEU A 186 1.19 10.07 -9.44
CA LEU A 186 0.09 11.03 -9.45
C LEU A 186 -0.13 11.63 -10.84
N ALA A 187 0.95 11.97 -11.57
CA ALA A 187 0.86 12.50 -12.94
C ALA A 187 0.10 11.55 -13.89
N ALA A 188 0.36 10.24 -13.74
CA ALA A 188 -0.26 9.22 -14.57
C ALA A 188 -1.74 8.96 -14.24
N ASN A 189 -2.16 9.15 -12.98
CA ASN A 189 -3.43 8.61 -12.48
C ASN A 189 -4.43 9.67 -11.96
N THR A 190 -3.97 10.90 -11.69
CA THR A 190 -4.85 11.96 -11.19
C THR A 190 -5.74 12.51 -12.29
N TYR A 191 -7.02 12.65 -11.99
CA TYR A 191 -7.97 13.28 -12.89
C TYR A 191 -7.65 14.77 -13.07
N HIS A 192 -7.57 15.19 -14.31
CA HIS A 192 -7.53 16.58 -14.68
C HIS A 192 -8.26 16.79 -16.01
N ALA A 193 -9.28 17.64 -16.01
CA ALA A 193 -10.20 17.79 -17.14
C ALA A 193 -9.53 18.08 -18.48
N THR A 194 -8.37 18.74 -18.45
CA THR A 194 -7.64 19.14 -19.67
C THR A 194 -6.45 18.24 -19.99
N THR A 195 -5.63 17.91 -18.97
CA THR A 195 -4.34 17.23 -19.19
C THR A 195 -4.40 15.72 -18.95
N ASN A 196 -5.32 15.24 -18.12
CA ASN A 196 -5.55 13.81 -17.88
C ASN A 196 -7.03 13.50 -17.60
N PRO A 197 -7.91 13.59 -18.60
CA PRO A 197 -9.35 13.35 -18.42
C PRO A 197 -9.70 11.89 -18.14
N THR A 198 -8.74 10.97 -18.30
CA THR A 198 -8.87 9.54 -18.00
C THR A 198 -8.37 9.17 -16.60
N GLY A 199 -7.76 10.09 -15.88
CA GLY A 199 -7.37 9.91 -14.49
C GLY A 199 -8.58 9.61 -13.61
N VAL A 200 -8.38 8.80 -12.58
CA VAL A 200 -9.50 8.27 -11.77
C VAL A 200 -9.35 8.54 -10.27
N ILE A 201 -8.26 9.19 -9.85
CA ILE A 201 -8.02 9.54 -8.45
C ILE A 201 -7.85 11.04 -8.25
N TYR A 202 -8.05 11.49 -7.01
CA TYR A 202 -7.61 12.81 -6.58
C TYR A 202 -6.08 12.90 -6.50
N GLY A 203 -5.54 14.12 -6.60
CA GLY A 203 -4.11 14.42 -6.70
C GLY A 203 -3.32 14.23 -5.41
N ASN A 204 -3.63 13.22 -4.62
CA ASN A 204 -2.89 12.91 -3.40
C ASN A 204 -2.87 11.40 -3.11
N VAL A 205 -1.83 10.97 -2.39
CA VAL A 205 -1.72 9.65 -1.78
C VAL A 205 -1.51 9.80 -0.28
N LYS A 206 -1.97 8.83 0.51
CA LYS A 206 -1.78 8.82 1.96
C LYS A 206 -0.95 7.62 2.37
N LEU A 207 0.19 7.88 3.01
CA LEU A 207 1.10 6.88 3.55
C LEU A 207 0.85 6.71 5.04
N TRP A 208 0.81 5.47 5.51
CA TRP A 208 0.70 5.15 6.93
C TRP A 208 2.09 5.12 7.59
N THR A 209 2.26 5.83 8.70
CA THR A 209 3.57 5.99 9.38
C THR A 209 3.68 5.29 10.73
N HIS A 210 2.57 4.83 11.33
CA HIS A 210 2.52 4.28 12.69
C HIS A 210 3.30 5.12 13.74
N GLY A 211 3.31 6.43 13.58
CA GLY A 211 4.03 7.35 14.47
C GLY A 211 3.47 7.40 15.89
N TYR A 212 2.16 7.25 16.03
CA TYR A 212 1.46 7.30 17.31
C TYR A 212 1.09 5.89 17.79
N GLN A 213 1.25 5.66 19.10
CA GLN A 213 0.83 4.40 19.70
C GLN A 213 -0.70 4.30 19.70
N PRO A 214 -1.30 3.18 19.25
CA PRO A 214 -2.72 2.94 19.42
C PRO A 214 -3.12 3.08 20.89
N ALA A 215 -4.14 3.87 21.18
CA ALA A 215 -4.57 4.13 22.55
C ALA A 215 -5.84 3.32 22.89
N ALA A 216 -5.95 2.87 24.14
CA ALA A 216 -7.15 2.24 24.68
C ALA A 216 -8.23 3.33 24.92
N ILE A 217 -8.77 3.89 23.83
CA ILE A 217 -9.86 4.86 23.86
C ILE A 217 -11.10 4.19 23.30
N VAL A 218 -12.20 4.27 24.03
CA VAL A 218 -13.49 3.83 23.50
C VAL A 218 -13.89 4.78 22.37
N ASN A 219 -13.76 4.31 21.14
CA ASN A 219 -14.31 5.02 19.99
C ASN A 219 -15.62 4.35 19.59
N PRO A 220 -16.74 5.07 19.61
CA PRO A 220 -18.04 4.51 19.24
C PRO A 220 -18.13 4.06 17.78
N PHE A 221 -17.19 4.48 16.92
CA PHE A 221 -17.18 4.11 15.50
C PHE A 221 -16.43 2.82 15.17
N TYR A 222 -15.56 2.35 16.05
CA TYR A 222 -14.76 1.14 15.81
C TYR A 222 -15.24 -0.09 16.59
N GLY A 223 -16.42 -0.06 17.14
CA GLY A 223 -17.11 -1.21 17.71
C GLY A 223 -16.29 -1.97 18.76
N SER A 224 -15.76 -3.12 18.39
CA SER A 224 -15.03 -4.02 19.29
C SER A 224 -13.53 -3.72 19.39
N PHE A 225 -12.99 -2.72 18.71
CA PHE A 225 -11.58 -2.39 18.81
C PHE A 225 -11.31 -1.56 20.08
N ALA A 226 -10.53 -2.13 20.99
CA ALA A 226 -10.11 -1.47 22.22
C ALA A 226 -9.08 -0.36 21.98
N TYR A 227 -8.63 -0.17 20.74
CA TYR A 227 -7.55 0.74 20.39
C TYR A 227 -7.92 1.60 19.20
N ASN A 228 -7.68 2.91 19.34
CA ASN A 228 -7.85 3.86 18.26
C ASN A 228 -6.51 4.15 17.58
N TYR A 229 -6.53 4.15 16.26
CA TYR A 229 -5.46 4.63 15.43
C TYR A 229 -5.63 6.13 15.19
N ASN A 230 -4.52 6.87 15.16
CA ASN A 230 -4.56 8.31 14.99
C ASN A 230 -4.58 8.67 13.48
N ALA A 231 -5.50 9.53 13.08
CA ALA A 231 -5.53 10.03 11.70
C ALA A 231 -4.25 10.80 11.30
N ASN A 232 -3.52 11.36 12.29
CA ASN A 232 -2.22 12.00 12.06
C ASN A 232 -1.10 11.02 11.70
N ASP A 233 -1.34 9.71 11.78
CA ASP A 233 -0.42 8.70 11.25
C ASP A 233 -0.43 8.63 9.72
N TYR A 234 -1.33 9.35 9.04
CA TYR A 234 -1.29 9.48 7.60
C TYR A 234 -0.51 10.71 7.15
N VAL A 235 0.58 10.48 6.45
CA VAL A 235 1.28 11.51 5.68
C VAL A 235 0.66 11.60 4.29
N THR A 236 0.26 12.79 3.89
CA THR A 236 -0.31 13.04 2.56
C THR A 236 0.79 13.58 1.64
N LEU A 237 1.02 12.90 0.53
CA LEU A 237 1.87 13.39 -0.56
C LEU A 237 0.98 13.90 -1.70
N ASN A 238 1.37 15.03 -2.29
CA ASN A 238 0.75 15.62 -3.47
C ASN A 238 1.83 16.32 -4.32
N TYR A 239 1.44 16.97 -5.42
CA TYR A 239 2.38 17.72 -6.28
C TYR A 239 3.11 18.88 -5.60
N LEU A 240 2.67 19.33 -4.44
CA LEU A 240 3.29 20.42 -3.68
C LEU A 240 4.25 19.92 -2.61
N GLY A 241 4.33 18.61 -2.42
CA GLY A 241 5.15 17.96 -1.38
C GLY A 241 4.33 17.15 -0.37
N ALA A 242 4.91 16.92 0.80
CA ALA A 242 4.32 16.14 1.87
C ALA A 242 3.72 17.02 2.97
N SER A 243 2.68 16.51 3.63
CA SER A 243 2.05 17.20 4.77
C SER A 243 2.89 17.18 6.04
N ASP A 244 3.92 16.34 6.10
CA ASP A 244 4.82 16.23 7.24
C ASP A 244 6.07 17.10 7.02
N PRO A 245 6.42 18.02 7.94
CA PRO A 245 7.63 18.85 7.87
C PRO A 245 8.94 18.08 8.04
N ILE A 246 8.91 16.80 8.44
CA ILE A 246 10.11 15.99 8.71
C ILE A 246 10.52 15.19 7.45
N GLY A 247 10.67 15.87 6.32
CA GLY A 247 11.41 15.32 5.16
C GLY A 247 10.80 14.04 4.54
N ALA A 248 9.48 13.94 4.47
CA ALA A 248 8.85 12.91 3.67
C ALA A 248 9.32 13.08 2.22
N SER A 249 10.09 12.12 1.74
CA SER A 249 10.48 12.09 0.33
C SER A 249 9.25 11.74 -0.52
N ASN A 250 9.17 12.25 -1.74
CA ASN A 250 8.14 11.90 -2.72
C ASN A 250 8.25 10.43 -3.20
N ILE A 251 8.87 9.58 -2.39
CA ILE A 251 9.20 8.18 -2.71
C ILE A 251 8.25 7.24 -1.99
N ILE A 252 7.57 6.40 -2.75
CA ILE A 252 6.83 5.24 -2.22
C ILE A 252 7.75 4.01 -2.31
N LYS A 253 8.16 3.50 -1.15
CA LYS A 253 9.12 2.38 -1.09
C LYS A 253 8.56 1.11 -1.73
N SER A 254 9.45 0.23 -2.17
CA SER A 254 9.07 -1.10 -2.66
C SER A 254 8.20 -1.85 -1.65
N GLY A 255 7.12 -2.47 -2.13
CA GLY A 255 6.21 -3.23 -1.29
C GLY A 255 5.44 -2.40 -0.26
N GLN A 256 5.51 -1.08 -0.29
CA GLN A 256 4.72 -0.19 0.55
C GLN A 256 3.32 -0.01 -0.03
N ALA A 257 2.28 -0.21 0.81
CA ALA A 257 0.92 0.13 0.44
C ALA A 257 0.55 1.55 0.92
N PHE A 258 -0.41 2.14 0.24
CA PHE A 258 -0.89 3.49 0.47
C PHE A 258 -2.35 3.64 0.03
N LEU A 259 -3.02 4.64 0.58
CA LEU A 259 -4.39 4.96 0.20
C LEU A 259 -4.42 5.98 -0.94
N VAL A 260 -5.32 5.73 -1.87
CA VAL A 260 -5.78 6.69 -2.88
C VAL A 260 -7.28 6.87 -2.75
N GLN A 261 -7.78 8.01 -3.16
CA GLN A 261 -9.21 8.27 -3.19
C GLN A 261 -9.68 8.39 -4.64
N MET A 262 -10.68 7.57 -5.01
CA MET A 262 -11.29 7.65 -6.33
C MET A 262 -12.12 8.94 -6.45
N ILE A 263 -12.07 9.60 -7.60
CA ILE A 263 -12.85 10.81 -7.87
C ILE A 263 -14.36 10.54 -7.76
N ASP A 264 -15.12 11.58 -7.46
CA ASP A 264 -16.58 11.51 -7.42
C ASP A 264 -17.18 11.28 -8.82
N GLY A 265 -18.44 10.87 -8.87
CA GLY A 265 -19.18 10.65 -10.11
C GLY A 265 -19.97 9.35 -10.09
N THR A 266 -20.43 8.89 -11.25
CA THR A 266 -21.30 7.73 -11.39
C THR A 266 -20.60 6.43 -11.74
N ALA A 267 -19.34 6.47 -12.21
CA ALA A 267 -18.57 5.28 -12.54
C ALA A 267 -18.24 4.48 -11.26
N GLY A 268 -18.64 3.21 -11.21
CA GLY A 268 -18.42 2.35 -10.03
C GLY A 268 -16.97 1.88 -9.86
N SER A 269 -16.13 2.03 -10.90
CA SER A 269 -14.72 1.63 -10.88
C SER A 269 -13.90 2.43 -11.87
N GLY A 270 -12.59 2.39 -11.70
CA GLY A 270 -11.61 3.00 -12.60
C GLY A 270 -10.30 2.22 -12.58
N THR A 271 -9.44 2.46 -13.55
CA THR A 271 -8.13 1.81 -13.64
C THR A 271 -7.03 2.79 -13.34
N ILE A 272 -6.18 2.48 -12.37
CA ILE A 272 -4.90 3.12 -12.13
C ILE A 272 -3.80 2.31 -12.82
N ASN A 273 -2.71 2.98 -13.19
CA ASN A 273 -1.59 2.35 -13.87
C ASN A 273 -0.29 2.62 -13.14
N PHE A 274 0.51 1.57 -12.99
CA PHE A 274 1.91 1.66 -12.63
C PHE A 274 2.75 1.38 -13.88
N SER A 275 3.90 2.04 -14.00
CA SER A 275 4.82 1.84 -15.13
C SER A 275 6.28 1.88 -14.67
N ASN A 276 7.17 1.33 -15.50
CA ASN A 276 8.61 1.40 -15.24
C ASN A 276 9.14 2.84 -15.19
N GLY A 277 8.48 3.78 -15.86
CA GLY A 277 8.88 5.19 -15.83
C GLY A 277 8.76 5.87 -14.47
N MET A 278 8.08 5.25 -13.52
CA MET A 278 7.92 5.76 -12.14
C MET A 278 9.06 5.32 -11.18
N ARG A 279 10.04 4.54 -11.68
CA ARG A 279 11.05 3.84 -10.86
C ARG A 279 12.38 4.53 -10.85
#